data_47c5efd09f74b35094b64819de0f5754
#
_entry.id   47c5efd09f74b35094b64819de0f5754
#
_cell.length_a   1.000
_cell.length_b   1.000
_cell.length_c   1.000
_cell.angle_alpha   90.00
_cell.angle_beta   90.00
_cell.angle_gamma   90.00
#
_symmetry.space_group_name_H-M   'P 1'
#
loop_
_entity.id
_entity.type
_entity.pdbx_description
1 polymer ?
#
loop_
_entity_poly.entity_id
_entity_poly.type
_entity_poly.pdbx_seq_one_letter_code
_entity_poly.pdbx_strand_id
1 'polypeptide(L)'
;MAGGEPRPTETGSTPVDHRYDASLSVNLQDLRDFFLTYQSVIGFAGINGLLALSVYATLSCGQLSLANAGFMAIGAYASALLTVHASLPFAVVLLAGTVAPALLAVPLGLPVLRLRGVFLAIATIGFGEVVRLGFVNWEYTNGALGLVGIPQRAGLGSILAALAVTLFLFLRLRGTRTGCALEAIREDEAAARTMGIDSTAHKLAMLTLGAAVAGLAGALEAHFTFMVSPGGYTFGRAVDMLVFAVVGGTAHPLGPLVGAAFLTALPEILRAAGSSIGIPPGPLRLFLNGAILLAVILFLPEGIASLWRRYGRRRVREGHAA
;
A
#
# COMPACT_ATOMS: atom_id res chain seq x y z
N MET A 1 -29.45 82.83 19.92
CA MET A 1 -30.56 81.86 20.23
C MET A 1 -30.00 80.46 20.10
N ALA A 2 -29.96 79.82 21.22
CA ALA A 2 -29.32 78.50 21.43
C ALA A 2 -30.20 77.36 20.88
N GLY A 3 -29.59 76.43 20.18
CA GLY A 3 -30.16 75.15 19.83
C GLY A 3 -29.25 74.03 20.29
N GLY A 4 -29.60 73.42 21.44
CA GLY A 4 -28.84 72.32 21.99
C GLY A 4 -29.28 71.01 21.34
N GLU A 5 -28.30 70.25 20.87
CA GLU A 5 -28.45 68.85 20.46
C GLU A 5 -28.51 67.95 21.69
N PRO A 6 -29.38 66.95 21.73
CA PRO A 6 -29.36 65.96 22.79
C PRO A 6 -28.31 64.86 22.50
N ARG A 7 -27.53 64.54 23.52
CA ARG A 7 -26.56 63.39 23.53
C ARG A 7 -27.33 62.07 23.49
N PRO A 8 -26.88 61.08 22.69
CA PRO A 8 -27.39 59.74 22.77
C PRO A 8 -26.86 59.02 24.02
N THR A 9 -27.80 58.39 24.74
CA THR A 9 -27.55 57.51 25.90
C THR A 9 -26.82 56.25 25.47
N GLU A 10 -25.64 56.03 26.02
CA GLU A 10 -24.95 54.76 25.92
C GLU A 10 -25.72 53.67 26.67
N THR A 11 -26.35 52.78 25.92
CA THR A 11 -26.82 51.46 26.44
C THR A 11 -25.62 50.53 26.51
N GLY A 12 -25.20 50.20 27.73
CA GLY A 12 -24.16 49.21 28.02
C GLY A 12 -24.50 47.85 27.46
N SER A 13 -23.85 47.49 26.37
CA SER A 13 -23.74 46.13 25.91
C SER A 13 -22.48 45.50 26.56
N THR A 14 -22.70 44.53 27.43
CA THR A 14 -21.64 43.65 27.95
C THR A 14 -20.89 43.04 26.79
N PRO A 15 -19.55 43.07 26.73
CA PRO A 15 -18.80 42.39 25.69
C PRO A 15 -18.98 40.89 25.90
N VAL A 16 -19.76 40.27 25.02
CA VAL A 16 -19.80 38.80 24.89
C VAL A 16 -18.38 38.37 24.51
N ASP A 17 -17.82 37.51 25.35
CA ASP A 17 -16.43 37.07 25.28
C ASP A 17 -16.23 36.20 24.02
N HIS A 18 -15.93 36.82 22.88
CA HIS A 18 -15.62 36.13 21.59
C HIS A 18 -14.27 35.41 21.57
N ARG A 19 -13.53 35.38 22.68
CA ARG A 19 -12.22 34.72 22.74
C ARG A 19 -12.29 33.21 22.81
N TYR A 20 -13.38 32.64 23.36
CA TYR A 20 -13.52 31.18 23.46
C TYR A 20 -13.91 30.52 22.14
N ASP A 21 -14.73 31.17 21.31
CA ASP A 21 -15.14 30.62 20.01
C ASP A 21 -14.03 30.67 18.95
N ALA A 22 -13.13 31.67 19.02
CA ALA A 22 -12.03 31.80 18.09
C ALA A 22 -10.95 30.71 18.29
N SER A 23 -10.70 30.29 19.53
CA SER A 23 -9.69 29.26 19.83
C SER A 23 -10.12 27.84 19.41
N LEU A 24 -11.41 27.54 19.52
CA LEU A 24 -11.98 26.26 19.08
C LEU A 24 -12.11 26.18 17.56
N SER A 25 -12.44 27.29 16.89
CA SER A 25 -12.53 27.35 15.42
C SER A 25 -11.16 27.25 14.76
N VAL A 26 -10.12 27.86 15.33
CA VAL A 26 -8.73 27.73 14.87
C VAL A 26 -8.23 26.28 14.99
N ASN A 27 -8.50 25.61 16.12
CA ASN A 27 -8.13 24.20 16.29
C ASN A 27 -8.84 23.26 15.32
N LEU A 28 -10.10 23.50 14.97
CA LEU A 28 -10.85 22.68 14.02
C LEU A 28 -10.39 22.93 12.58
N GLN A 29 -10.02 24.14 12.22
CA GLN A 29 -9.47 24.48 10.92
C GLN A 29 -8.05 23.89 10.77
N ASP A 30 -7.18 24.05 11.76
CA ASP A 30 -5.84 23.46 11.75
C ASP A 30 -5.88 21.95 11.65
N LEU A 31 -6.79 21.28 12.37
CA LEU A 31 -7.03 19.83 12.24
C LEU A 31 -7.51 19.44 10.84
N ARG A 32 -8.40 20.21 10.26
CA ARG A 32 -8.92 19.96 8.92
C ARG A 32 -7.84 20.17 7.85
N ASP A 33 -7.05 21.22 7.97
CA ASP A 33 -5.93 21.53 7.06
C ASP A 33 -4.81 20.49 7.19
N PHE A 34 -4.53 20.03 8.41
CA PHE A 34 -3.65 18.90 8.66
C PHE A 34 -4.18 17.63 7.97
N PHE A 35 -5.46 17.29 8.16
CA PHE A 35 -6.07 16.13 7.50
C PHE A 35 -6.06 16.24 5.97
N LEU A 36 -6.38 17.41 5.41
CA LEU A 36 -6.35 17.65 3.96
C LEU A 36 -4.93 17.55 3.40
N THR A 37 -3.93 18.05 4.10
CA THR A 37 -2.52 18.01 3.69
C THR A 37 -1.98 16.57 3.73
N TYR A 38 -2.32 15.80 4.78
CA TYR A 38 -1.83 14.42 4.94
C TYR A 38 -2.73 13.35 4.32
N GLN A 39 -3.90 13.72 3.81
CA GLN A 39 -4.83 12.78 3.16
C GLN A 39 -4.18 11.99 2.02
N SER A 40 -3.37 12.66 1.21
CA SER A 40 -2.63 12.00 0.12
C SER A 40 -1.60 11.01 0.63
N VAL A 41 -0.86 11.35 1.69
CA VAL A 41 0.15 10.47 2.29
C VAL A 41 -0.50 9.23 2.90
N ILE A 42 -1.62 9.40 3.61
CA ILE A 42 -2.38 8.29 4.21
C ILE A 42 -2.97 7.41 3.10
N GLY A 43 -3.48 8.02 2.01
CA GLY A 43 -3.99 7.30 0.86
C GLY A 43 -2.90 6.43 0.19
N PHE A 44 -1.75 7.01 -0.10
CA PHE A 44 -0.60 6.26 -0.64
C PHE A 44 -0.05 5.21 0.34
N ALA A 45 -0.03 5.50 1.64
CA ALA A 45 0.35 4.51 2.65
C ALA A 45 -0.63 3.32 2.67
N GLY A 46 -1.93 3.56 2.51
CA GLY A 46 -2.93 2.51 2.38
C GLY A 46 -2.75 1.66 1.11
N ILE A 47 -2.52 2.29 -0.05
CA ILE A 47 -2.26 1.60 -1.32
C ILE A 47 -0.95 0.79 -1.25
N ASN A 48 0.13 1.39 -0.74
CA ASN A 48 1.40 0.68 -0.53
C ASN A 48 1.27 -0.44 0.50
N GLY A 49 0.40 -0.30 1.50
CA GLY A 49 0.04 -1.36 2.44
C GLY A 49 -0.63 -2.56 1.76
N LEU A 50 -1.56 -2.31 0.83
CA LEU A 50 -2.15 -3.36 -0.01
C LEU A 50 -1.10 -4.05 -0.87
N LEU A 51 -0.19 -3.28 -1.49
CA LEU A 51 0.89 -3.81 -2.31
C LEU A 51 1.88 -4.65 -1.48
N ALA A 52 2.22 -4.21 -0.29
CA ALA A 52 3.04 -4.99 0.64
C ALA A 52 2.36 -6.30 1.07
N LEU A 53 1.03 -6.28 1.30
CA LEU A 53 0.25 -7.49 1.56
C LEU A 53 0.15 -8.41 0.35
N SER A 54 0.13 -7.88 -0.88
CA SER A 54 0.16 -8.68 -2.11
C SER A 54 1.46 -9.46 -2.24
N VAL A 55 2.60 -8.85 -1.92
CA VAL A 55 3.91 -9.52 -1.88
C VAL A 55 4.00 -10.50 -0.71
N TYR A 56 3.42 -10.13 0.46
CA TYR A 56 3.35 -11.04 1.61
C TYR A 56 2.65 -12.36 1.26
N ALA A 57 1.62 -12.33 0.41
CA ALA A 57 0.94 -13.54 -0.04
C ALA A 57 1.92 -14.57 -0.60
N THR A 58 2.78 -14.18 -1.53
CA THR A 58 3.78 -15.06 -2.14
C THR A 58 4.93 -15.41 -1.19
N LEU A 59 5.39 -14.46 -0.38
CA LEU A 59 6.45 -14.71 0.60
C LEU A 59 6.01 -15.63 1.73
N SER A 60 4.71 -15.70 2.05
CA SER A 60 4.17 -16.57 3.11
C SER A 60 4.34 -18.06 2.81
N CYS A 61 4.48 -18.43 1.53
CA CYS A 61 4.78 -19.80 1.07
C CYS A 61 6.21 -19.97 0.53
N GLY A 62 7.13 -19.04 0.86
CA GLY A 62 8.53 -19.10 0.46
C GLY A 62 8.79 -18.77 -1.01
N GLN A 63 7.83 -18.14 -1.72
CA GLN A 63 8.02 -17.73 -3.11
C GLN A 63 8.47 -16.28 -3.20
N LEU A 64 9.62 -16.02 -3.82
CA LEU A 64 10.07 -14.67 -4.18
C LEU A 64 9.52 -14.33 -5.58
N SER A 65 8.35 -13.71 -5.65
CA SER A 65 7.73 -13.25 -6.89
C SER A 65 7.75 -11.72 -6.97
N LEU A 66 8.15 -11.18 -8.11
CA LEU A 66 8.15 -9.75 -8.44
C LEU A 66 7.12 -9.42 -9.54
N ALA A 67 6.17 -10.33 -9.81
CA ALA A 67 5.10 -10.12 -10.79
C ALA A 67 4.06 -9.07 -10.33
N ASN A 68 4.07 -8.68 -9.07
CA ASN A 68 3.02 -7.87 -8.44
C ASN A 68 2.86 -6.50 -9.10
N ALA A 69 3.95 -5.89 -9.64
CA ALA A 69 3.85 -4.65 -10.41
C ALA A 69 3.11 -4.84 -11.73
N GLY A 70 3.31 -5.97 -12.42
CA GLY A 70 2.56 -6.33 -13.62
C GLY A 70 1.07 -6.58 -13.31
N PHE A 71 0.76 -7.30 -12.23
CA PHE A 71 -0.63 -7.51 -11.80
C PHE A 71 -1.31 -6.20 -11.37
N MET A 72 -0.58 -5.31 -10.72
CA MET A 72 -1.03 -3.97 -10.39
C MET A 72 -1.38 -3.17 -11.65
N ALA A 73 -0.52 -3.20 -12.68
CA ALA A 73 -0.78 -2.56 -13.96
C ALA A 73 -2.06 -3.09 -14.63
N ILE A 74 -2.21 -4.43 -14.70
CA ILE A 74 -3.41 -5.06 -15.27
C ILE A 74 -4.67 -4.59 -14.55
N GLY A 75 -4.67 -4.56 -13.21
CA GLY A 75 -5.81 -4.11 -12.42
C GLY A 75 -6.12 -2.62 -12.62
N ALA A 76 -5.10 -1.77 -12.65
CA ALA A 76 -5.23 -0.34 -12.89
C ALA A 76 -5.83 -0.05 -14.28
N TYR A 77 -5.28 -0.65 -15.33
CA TYR A 77 -5.77 -0.45 -16.69
C TYR A 77 -7.15 -1.07 -16.92
N ALA A 78 -7.42 -2.27 -16.39
CA ALA A 78 -8.75 -2.89 -16.49
C ALA A 78 -9.83 -2.00 -15.84
N SER A 79 -9.55 -1.46 -14.65
CA SER A 79 -10.49 -0.57 -13.96
C SER A 79 -10.63 0.78 -14.69
N ALA A 80 -9.53 1.38 -15.15
CA ALA A 80 -9.55 2.65 -15.85
C ALA A 80 -10.33 2.57 -17.17
N LEU A 81 -10.07 1.55 -18.00
CA LEU A 81 -10.76 1.34 -19.29
C LEU A 81 -12.26 1.13 -19.09
N LEU A 82 -12.67 0.32 -18.09
CA LEU A 82 -14.09 0.11 -17.80
C LEU A 82 -14.78 1.38 -17.28
N THR A 83 -14.07 2.22 -16.55
CA THR A 83 -14.63 3.49 -16.07
C THR A 83 -14.81 4.50 -17.19
N VAL A 84 -13.82 4.61 -18.07
CA VAL A 84 -13.83 5.59 -19.17
C VAL A 84 -14.84 5.19 -20.26
N HIS A 85 -14.90 3.90 -20.64
CA HIS A 85 -15.71 3.45 -21.78
C HIS A 85 -17.11 2.97 -21.39
N ALA A 86 -17.28 2.35 -20.20
CA ALA A 86 -18.54 1.69 -19.84
C ALA A 86 -19.33 2.40 -18.74
N SER A 87 -18.79 3.47 -18.11
CA SER A 87 -19.45 4.25 -17.04
C SER A 87 -20.06 3.38 -15.92
N LEU A 88 -19.47 2.22 -15.64
CA LEU A 88 -19.98 1.22 -14.69
C LEU A 88 -19.91 1.73 -13.24
N PRO A 89 -20.72 1.18 -12.32
CA PRO A 89 -20.62 1.46 -10.89
C PRO A 89 -19.21 1.15 -10.37
N PHE A 90 -18.71 1.97 -9.43
CA PHE A 90 -17.35 1.85 -8.89
C PHE A 90 -17.02 0.45 -8.34
N ALA A 91 -18.00 -0.19 -7.66
CA ALA A 91 -17.82 -1.54 -7.11
C ALA A 91 -17.54 -2.60 -8.20
N VAL A 92 -18.21 -2.50 -9.36
CA VAL A 92 -18.00 -3.43 -10.49
C VAL A 92 -16.63 -3.22 -11.12
N VAL A 93 -16.22 -1.96 -11.27
CA VAL A 93 -14.92 -1.59 -11.81
C VAL A 93 -13.80 -2.08 -10.88
N LEU A 94 -13.96 -1.93 -9.57
CA LEU A 94 -13.02 -2.40 -8.57
C LEU A 94 -12.92 -3.94 -8.58
N LEU A 95 -14.06 -4.63 -8.70
CA LEU A 95 -14.10 -6.08 -8.82
C LEU A 95 -13.38 -6.56 -10.08
N ALA A 96 -13.61 -5.90 -11.22
CA ALA A 96 -12.92 -6.22 -12.48
C ALA A 96 -11.39 -6.03 -12.35
N GLY A 97 -10.95 -4.91 -11.73
CA GLY A 97 -9.54 -4.65 -11.44
C GLY A 97 -8.90 -5.67 -10.49
N THR A 98 -9.71 -6.34 -9.67
CA THR A 98 -9.25 -7.41 -8.76
C THR A 98 -9.23 -8.77 -9.46
N VAL A 99 -10.27 -9.10 -10.22
CA VAL A 99 -10.46 -10.41 -10.84
C VAL A 99 -9.59 -10.59 -12.08
N ALA A 100 -9.40 -9.57 -12.91
CA ALA A 100 -8.61 -9.67 -14.13
C ALA A 100 -7.16 -10.13 -13.88
N PRO A 101 -6.38 -9.53 -12.96
CA PRO A 101 -5.05 -10.02 -12.66
C PRO A 101 -5.06 -11.39 -11.96
N ALA A 102 -6.07 -11.71 -11.15
CA ALA A 102 -6.22 -13.03 -10.54
C ALA A 102 -6.40 -14.13 -11.59
N LEU A 103 -7.23 -13.91 -12.60
CA LEU A 103 -7.44 -14.85 -13.71
C LEU A 103 -6.15 -15.05 -14.53
N LEU A 104 -5.38 -13.97 -14.77
CA LEU A 104 -4.10 -14.06 -15.49
C LEU A 104 -2.99 -14.70 -14.64
N ALA A 105 -3.07 -14.64 -13.33
CA ALA A 105 -2.11 -15.30 -12.45
C ALA A 105 -2.16 -16.83 -12.52
N VAL A 106 -3.30 -17.43 -12.86
CA VAL A 106 -3.44 -18.89 -12.96
C VAL A 106 -2.63 -19.45 -14.13
N PRO A 107 -2.83 -19.05 -15.39
CA PRO A 107 -2.05 -19.56 -16.52
C PRO A 107 -0.57 -19.18 -16.43
N LEU A 108 -0.24 -18.02 -15.86
CA LEU A 108 1.14 -17.62 -15.61
C LEU A 108 1.79 -18.50 -14.53
N GLY A 109 1.08 -18.74 -13.44
CA GLY A 109 1.60 -19.48 -12.29
C GLY A 109 1.99 -20.91 -12.63
N LEU A 110 1.22 -21.61 -13.48
CA LEU A 110 1.48 -23.00 -13.83
C LEU A 110 2.90 -23.25 -14.37
N PRO A 111 3.43 -22.50 -15.37
CA PRO A 111 4.81 -22.66 -15.82
C PRO A 111 5.83 -22.03 -14.85
N VAL A 112 5.51 -20.86 -14.28
CA VAL A 112 6.44 -20.09 -13.46
C VAL A 112 6.73 -20.78 -12.12
N LEU A 113 5.77 -21.50 -11.53
CA LEU A 113 5.95 -22.24 -10.28
C LEU A 113 6.87 -23.48 -10.41
N ARG A 114 7.24 -23.87 -11.63
CA ARG A 114 8.27 -24.90 -11.85
C ARG A 114 9.67 -24.36 -11.58
N LEU A 115 9.85 -23.03 -11.64
CA LEU A 115 11.10 -22.36 -11.34
C LEU A 115 11.27 -22.18 -9.83
N ARG A 116 12.51 -22.15 -9.35
CA ARG A 116 12.84 -22.00 -7.92
C ARG A 116 13.85 -20.88 -7.71
N GLY A 117 13.78 -20.24 -6.54
CA GLY A 117 14.72 -19.22 -6.09
C GLY A 117 14.82 -18.04 -7.07
N VAL A 118 16.05 -17.71 -7.48
CA VAL A 118 16.35 -16.53 -8.32
C VAL A 118 15.72 -16.64 -9.71
N PHE A 119 15.61 -17.84 -10.28
CA PHE A 119 14.98 -18.03 -11.61
C PHE A 119 13.51 -17.65 -11.60
N LEU A 120 12.80 -17.93 -10.51
CA LEU A 120 11.41 -17.50 -10.32
C LEU A 120 11.32 -15.95 -10.30
N ALA A 121 12.21 -15.29 -9.57
CA ALA A 121 12.24 -13.84 -9.51
C ALA A 121 12.49 -13.22 -10.88
N ILE A 122 13.49 -13.72 -11.64
CA ILE A 122 13.82 -13.22 -12.98
C ILE A 122 12.62 -13.39 -13.94
N ALA A 123 11.99 -14.56 -13.95
CA ALA A 123 10.83 -14.83 -14.81
C ALA A 123 9.65 -13.91 -14.47
N THR A 124 9.42 -13.62 -13.19
CA THR A 124 8.34 -12.73 -12.74
C THR A 124 8.62 -11.26 -13.00
N ILE A 125 9.89 -10.83 -12.98
CA ILE A 125 10.31 -9.50 -13.46
C ILE A 125 10.02 -9.40 -14.97
N GLY A 126 10.45 -10.40 -15.74
CA GLY A 126 10.21 -10.44 -17.19
C GLY A 126 8.72 -10.35 -17.52
N PHE A 127 7.86 -11.05 -16.78
CA PHE A 127 6.41 -10.91 -16.92
C PHE A 127 5.93 -9.46 -16.68
N GLY A 128 6.39 -8.81 -15.61
CA GLY A 128 6.05 -7.42 -15.30
C GLY A 128 6.43 -6.48 -16.45
N GLU A 129 7.63 -6.63 -17.02
CA GLU A 129 8.08 -5.82 -18.17
C GLU A 129 7.30 -6.13 -19.46
N VAL A 130 6.94 -7.39 -19.72
CA VAL A 130 6.08 -7.76 -20.87
C VAL A 130 4.72 -7.09 -20.75
N VAL A 131 4.11 -7.12 -19.58
CA VAL A 131 2.82 -6.43 -19.32
C VAL A 131 2.96 -4.92 -19.52
N ARG A 132 4.01 -4.31 -18.95
CA ARG A 132 4.28 -2.88 -19.09
C ARG A 132 4.46 -2.47 -20.57
N LEU A 133 5.30 -3.20 -21.30
CA LEU A 133 5.52 -2.96 -22.73
C LEU A 133 4.27 -3.22 -23.57
N GLY A 134 3.44 -4.18 -23.18
CA GLY A 134 2.13 -4.42 -23.77
C GLY A 134 1.25 -3.16 -23.70
N PHE A 135 1.16 -2.53 -22.54
CA PHE A 135 0.39 -1.28 -22.38
C PHE A 135 1.03 -0.08 -23.09
N VAL A 136 2.38 -0.02 -23.18
CA VAL A 136 3.08 1.04 -23.96
C VAL A 136 2.76 0.97 -25.44
N ASN A 137 2.55 -0.23 -26.00
CA ASN A 137 2.32 -0.42 -27.42
C ASN A 137 0.81 -0.54 -27.78
N TRP A 138 -0.07 -0.45 -26.80
CA TRP A 138 -1.51 -0.59 -27.03
C TRP A 138 -2.16 0.79 -27.26
N GLU A 139 -2.72 1.01 -28.41
CA GLU A 139 -3.32 2.31 -28.80
C GLU A 139 -4.50 2.72 -27.90
N TYR A 140 -5.34 1.76 -27.48
CA TYR A 140 -6.48 2.03 -26.58
C TYR A 140 -6.08 2.57 -25.21
N THR A 141 -4.83 2.37 -24.80
CA THR A 141 -4.29 2.87 -23.52
C THR A 141 -3.53 4.17 -23.67
N ASN A 142 -3.60 4.80 -24.86
CA ASN A 142 -2.83 6.01 -25.22
C ASN A 142 -1.29 5.79 -25.13
N GLY A 143 -0.86 4.55 -25.24
CA GLY A 143 0.55 4.16 -25.28
C GLY A 143 1.34 4.60 -24.06
N ALA A 144 2.52 5.17 -24.29
CA ALA A 144 3.42 5.61 -23.23
C ALA A 144 2.87 6.76 -22.35
N LEU A 145 1.93 7.56 -22.87
CA LEU A 145 1.29 8.65 -22.12
C LEU A 145 0.32 8.13 -21.07
N GLY A 146 -0.30 6.97 -21.32
CA GLY A 146 -1.28 6.37 -20.44
C GLY A 146 -2.66 7.04 -20.49
N LEU A 147 -3.56 6.63 -19.61
CA LEU A 147 -4.92 7.13 -19.49
C LEU A 147 -4.97 8.26 -18.44
N VAL A 148 -5.52 9.40 -18.85
CA VAL A 148 -5.70 10.60 -18.01
C VAL A 148 -7.20 10.94 -17.95
N GLY A 149 -7.63 11.63 -16.91
CA GLY A 149 -9.03 12.06 -16.78
C GLY A 149 -9.95 10.97 -16.23
N ILE A 150 -9.42 10.01 -15.50
CA ILE A 150 -10.19 8.98 -14.80
C ILE A 150 -10.99 9.68 -13.67
N PRO A 151 -12.33 9.49 -13.58
CA PRO A 151 -13.12 10.08 -12.50
C PRO A 151 -12.62 9.64 -11.12
N GLN A 152 -12.46 10.60 -10.20
CA GLN A 152 -12.10 10.29 -8.82
C GLN A 152 -13.28 9.61 -8.12
N ARG A 153 -13.20 8.30 -7.99
CA ARG A 153 -14.18 7.49 -7.27
C ARG A 153 -13.58 6.82 -6.03
N ALA A 154 -12.24 6.75 -5.96
CA ALA A 154 -11.53 6.24 -4.80
C ALA A 154 -11.25 7.37 -3.81
N GLY A 155 -11.89 7.32 -2.64
CA GLY A 155 -11.58 8.17 -1.50
C GLY A 155 -10.75 7.42 -0.46
N LEU A 156 -10.26 8.14 0.56
CA LEU A 156 -9.53 7.55 1.68
C LEU A 156 -10.30 6.40 2.35
N GLY A 157 -11.63 6.56 2.49
CA GLY A 157 -12.49 5.54 3.08
C GLY A 157 -12.49 4.22 2.30
N SER A 158 -12.52 4.27 0.96
CA SER A 158 -12.49 3.05 0.13
C SER A 158 -11.13 2.35 0.18
N ILE A 159 -10.03 3.11 0.25
CA ILE A 159 -8.67 2.57 0.39
C ILE A 159 -8.51 1.88 1.73
N LEU A 160 -8.89 2.55 2.83
CA LEU A 160 -8.81 1.97 4.18
C LEU A 160 -9.74 0.78 4.36
N ALA A 161 -10.94 0.81 3.78
CA ALA A 161 -11.86 -0.32 3.80
C ALA A 161 -11.28 -1.54 3.05
N ALA A 162 -10.72 -1.33 1.86
CA ALA A 162 -10.04 -2.39 1.10
C ALA A 162 -8.84 -2.96 1.86
N LEU A 163 -8.03 -2.10 2.50
CA LEU A 163 -6.90 -2.50 3.32
C LEU A 163 -7.36 -3.33 4.54
N ALA A 164 -8.41 -2.88 5.23
CA ALA A 164 -8.96 -3.58 6.40
C ALA A 164 -9.51 -4.96 6.02
N VAL A 165 -10.26 -5.05 4.92
CA VAL A 165 -10.80 -6.32 4.40
C VAL A 165 -9.66 -7.28 4.01
N THR A 166 -8.65 -6.78 3.29
CA THR A 166 -7.50 -7.59 2.87
C THR A 166 -6.70 -8.06 4.08
N LEU A 167 -6.42 -7.19 5.03
CA LEU A 167 -5.73 -7.54 6.27
C LEU A 167 -6.51 -8.59 7.08
N PHE A 168 -7.83 -8.40 7.23
CA PHE A 168 -8.70 -9.37 7.91
C PHE A 168 -8.65 -10.74 7.23
N LEU A 169 -8.68 -10.78 5.89
CA LEU A 169 -8.56 -12.01 5.11
C LEU A 169 -7.24 -12.75 5.42
N PHE A 170 -6.10 -12.04 5.41
CA PHE A 170 -4.80 -12.65 5.72
C PHE A 170 -4.68 -13.09 7.18
N LEU A 171 -5.24 -12.35 8.13
CA LEU A 171 -5.28 -12.73 9.53
C LEU A 171 -6.10 -14.02 9.73
N ARG A 172 -7.25 -14.12 9.08
CA ARG A 172 -8.09 -15.33 9.12
C ARG A 172 -7.42 -16.51 8.44
N LEU A 173 -6.81 -16.27 7.25
CA LEU A 173 -6.11 -17.31 6.50
C LEU A 173 -5.00 -17.96 7.35
N ARG A 174 -4.23 -17.15 8.07
CA ARG A 174 -3.17 -17.64 8.94
C ARG A 174 -3.64 -18.57 10.04
N GLY A 175 -4.84 -18.36 10.58
CA GLY A 175 -5.44 -19.19 11.63
C GLY A 175 -6.09 -20.47 11.13
N THR A 176 -6.03 -20.76 9.82
CA THR A 176 -6.63 -21.96 9.21
C THR A 176 -5.59 -23.06 8.96
N ARG A 177 -6.09 -24.25 8.58
CA ARG A 177 -5.24 -25.37 8.12
C ARG A 177 -4.37 -24.96 6.92
N THR A 178 -4.91 -24.12 6.04
CA THR A 178 -4.15 -23.59 4.90
C THR A 178 -2.96 -22.74 5.38
N GLY A 179 -3.15 -21.89 6.40
CA GLY A 179 -2.07 -21.12 6.99
C GLY A 179 -0.93 -21.98 7.54
N CYS A 180 -1.26 -23.04 8.27
CA CYS A 180 -0.26 -24.01 8.74
C CYS A 180 0.46 -24.72 7.58
N ALA A 181 -0.26 -25.07 6.52
CA ALA A 181 0.32 -25.69 5.32
C ALA A 181 1.31 -24.72 4.62
N LEU A 182 0.98 -23.43 4.52
CA LEU A 182 1.86 -22.41 3.95
C LEU A 182 3.15 -22.25 4.76
N GLU A 183 3.05 -22.27 6.08
CA GLU A 183 4.21 -22.18 6.97
C GLU A 183 5.10 -23.44 6.84
N ALA A 184 4.51 -24.62 6.76
CA ALA A 184 5.24 -25.87 6.50
C ALA A 184 5.96 -25.85 5.14
N ILE A 185 5.29 -25.40 4.05
CA ILE A 185 5.90 -25.26 2.73
C ILE A 185 7.06 -24.25 2.74
N ARG A 186 6.94 -23.20 3.52
CA ARG A 186 7.98 -22.17 3.65
C ARG A 186 9.23 -22.66 4.37
N GLU A 187 9.06 -23.50 5.40
CA GLU A 187 10.17 -24.05 6.18
C GLU A 187 10.90 -25.16 5.39
N ASP A 188 10.16 -26.15 4.89
CA ASP A 188 10.70 -27.22 4.03
C ASP A 188 9.62 -27.77 3.09
N GLU A 189 9.73 -27.40 1.82
CA GLU A 189 8.79 -27.85 0.78
C GLU A 189 8.84 -29.37 0.56
N ALA A 190 10.02 -29.98 0.68
CA ALA A 190 10.18 -31.43 0.46
C ALA A 190 9.50 -32.20 1.59
N ALA A 191 9.72 -31.81 2.83
CA ALA A 191 9.08 -32.38 4.00
C ALA A 191 7.56 -32.19 3.97
N ALA A 192 7.06 -30.99 3.59
CA ALA A 192 5.63 -30.74 3.46
C ALA A 192 4.96 -31.69 2.45
N ARG A 193 5.61 -31.96 1.31
CA ARG A 193 5.11 -32.89 0.29
C ARG A 193 5.03 -34.34 0.79
N THR A 194 5.99 -34.79 1.59
CA THR A 194 5.94 -36.13 2.18
C THR A 194 4.80 -36.30 3.17
N MET A 195 4.35 -35.21 3.78
CA MET A 195 3.17 -35.18 4.65
C MET A 195 1.83 -35.02 3.89
N GLY A 196 1.87 -35.09 2.54
CA GLY A 196 0.68 -35.04 1.69
C GLY A 196 0.18 -33.64 1.36
N ILE A 197 0.97 -32.57 1.64
CA ILE A 197 0.60 -31.19 1.32
C ILE A 197 0.92 -30.92 -0.17
N ASP A 198 -0.09 -30.57 -0.97
CA ASP A 198 0.12 -30.11 -2.34
C ASP A 198 0.70 -28.70 -2.37
N SER A 199 2.04 -28.62 -2.40
CA SER A 199 2.76 -27.33 -2.41
C SER A 199 2.45 -26.51 -3.66
N THR A 200 2.20 -27.16 -4.82
CA THR A 200 1.93 -26.44 -6.08
C THR A 200 0.58 -25.73 -6.03
N ALA A 201 -0.47 -26.42 -5.57
CA ALA A 201 -1.80 -25.83 -5.43
C ALA A 201 -1.80 -24.66 -4.43
N HIS A 202 -1.13 -24.80 -3.28
CA HIS A 202 -1.03 -23.73 -2.27
C HIS A 202 -0.25 -22.53 -2.81
N LYS A 203 0.86 -22.75 -3.49
CA LYS A 203 1.68 -21.69 -4.11
C LYS A 203 0.90 -20.95 -5.20
N LEU A 204 0.16 -21.67 -6.04
CA LEU A 204 -0.69 -21.09 -7.08
C LEU A 204 -1.81 -20.23 -6.46
N ALA A 205 -2.47 -20.75 -5.43
CA ALA A 205 -3.51 -20.02 -4.72
C ALA A 205 -2.98 -18.70 -4.11
N MET A 206 -1.79 -18.74 -3.50
CA MET A 206 -1.18 -17.54 -2.92
C MET A 206 -0.69 -16.54 -3.98
N LEU A 207 -0.18 -17.01 -5.12
CA LEU A 207 0.16 -16.16 -6.26
C LEU A 207 -1.11 -15.47 -6.81
N THR A 208 -2.20 -16.21 -6.98
CA THR A 208 -3.50 -15.69 -7.45
C THR A 208 -4.09 -14.68 -6.47
N LEU A 209 -4.03 -14.96 -5.15
CA LEU A 209 -4.48 -14.03 -4.11
C LEU A 209 -3.61 -12.76 -4.11
N GLY A 210 -2.29 -12.90 -4.21
CA GLY A 210 -1.37 -11.77 -4.33
C GLY A 210 -1.66 -10.91 -5.56
N ALA A 211 -1.92 -11.56 -6.71
CA ALA A 211 -2.30 -10.88 -7.95
C ALA A 211 -3.63 -10.10 -7.81
N ALA A 212 -4.64 -10.71 -7.15
CA ALA A 212 -5.91 -10.05 -6.87
C ALA A 212 -5.73 -8.79 -6.01
N VAL A 213 -4.94 -8.87 -4.94
CA VAL A 213 -4.66 -7.74 -4.05
C VAL A 213 -3.83 -6.67 -4.74
N ALA A 214 -2.84 -7.06 -5.55
CA ALA A 214 -2.06 -6.11 -6.36
C ALA A 214 -2.94 -5.36 -7.37
N GLY A 215 -3.84 -6.07 -8.05
CA GLY A 215 -4.80 -5.48 -8.98
C GLY A 215 -5.80 -4.56 -8.29
N LEU A 216 -6.29 -4.93 -7.11
CA LEU A 216 -7.15 -4.08 -6.28
C LEU A 216 -6.43 -2.77 -5.92
N ALA A 217 -5.17 -2.86 -5.49
CA ALA A 217 -4.35 -1.68 -5.19
C ALA A 217 -4.14 -0.80 -6.42
N GLY A 218 -3.88 -1.40 -7.61
CA GLY A 218 -3.76 -0.68 -8.87
C GLY A 218 -5.05 0.01 -9.29
N ALA A 219 -6.20 -0.66 -9.14
CA ALA A 219 -7.51 -0.07 -9.43
C ALA A 219 -7.81 1.12 -8.51
N LEU A 220 -7.49 1.01 -7.21
CA LEU A 220 -7.64 2.12 -6.26
C LEU A 220 -6.69 3.28 -6.57
N GLU A 221 -5.42 2.99 -6.91
CA GLU A 221 -4.44 4.03 -7.27
C GLU A 221 -4.88 4.80 -8.52
N ALA A 222 -5.36 4.11 -9.57
CA ALA A 222 -5.85 4.72 -10.79
C ALA A 222 -6.97 5.75 -10.53
N HIS A 223 -7.91 5.42 -9.65
CA HIS A 223 -9.04 6.31 -9.30
C HIS A 223 -8.68 7.35 -8.24
N PHE A 224 -7.57 7.16 -7.53
CA PHE A 224 -7.06 8.11 -6.53
C PHE A 224 -6.17 9.18 -7.17
N THR A 225 -5.34 8.79 -8.16
CA THR A 225 -4.39 9.68 -8.86
C THR A 225 -4.94 10.28 -10.15
N PHE A 226 -6.15 9.90 -10.59
CA PHE A 226 -6.82 10.32 -11.84
C PHE A 226 -6.10 9.94 -13.13
N MET A 227 -5.02 9.19 -13.04
CA MET A 227 -4.20 8.80 -14.18
C MET A 227 -3.58 7.43 -13.99
N VAL A 228 -3.35 6.74 -15.10
CA VAL A 228 -2.59 5.49 -15.16
C VAL A 228 -1.58 5.61 -16.28
N SER A 229 -0.28 5.45 -15.96
CA SER A 229 0.77 5.43 -16.96
C SER A 229 1.65 4.20 -16.83
N PRO A 230 2.16 3.62 -17.95
CA PRO A 230 3.01 2.43 -17.88
C PRO A 230 4.33 2.68 -17.13
N GLY A 231 4.78 3.94 -17.06
CA GLY A 231 5.97 4.34 -16.31
C GLY A 231 5.86 4.14 -14.80
N GLY A 232 4.64 4.02 -14.26
CA GLY A 232 4.39 3.75 -12.84
C GLY A 232 4.59 2.29 -12.42
N TYR A 233 4.67 1.34 -13.39
CA TYR A 233 4.68 -0.11 -13.13
C TYR A 233 5.99 -0.77 -13.56
N THR A 234 7.10 -0.11 -13.30
CA THR A 234 8.46 -0.58 -13.64
C THR A 234 8.97 -1.62 -12.64
N PHE A 235 10.10 -2.24 -12.98
CA PHE A 235 10.87 -3.08 -12.06
C PHE A 235 11.16 -2.37 -10.72
N GLY A 236 11.47 -1.07 -10.74
CA GLY A 236 11.68 -0.29 -9.51
C GLY A 236 10.47 -0.35 -8.57
N ARG A 237 9.25 -0.25 -9.11
CA ARG A 237 8.01 -0.38 -8.31
C ARG A 237 7.86 -1.78 -7.70
N ALA A 238 8.24 -2.84 -8.44
CA ALA A 238 8.21 -4.20 -7.89
C ALA A 238 9.20 -4.38 -6.73
N VAL A 239 10.38 -3.77 -6.83
CA VAL A 239 11.38 -3.75 -5.75
C VAL A 239 10.87 -2.97 -4.54
N ASP A 240 10.25 -1.79 -4.73
CA ASP A 240 9.67 -1.02 -3.63
C ASP A 240 8.64 -1.84 -2.84
N MET A 241 7.74 -2.55 -3.54
CA MET A 241 6.74 -3.42 -2.92
C MET A 241 7.39 -4.54 -2.08
N LEU A 242 8.46 -5.15 -2.61
CA LEU A 242 9.23 -6.17 -1.90
C LEU A 242 9.88 -5.58 -0.64
N VAL A 243 10.48 -4.41 -0.78
CA VAL A 243 11.12 -3.71 0.34
C VAL A 243 10.12 -3.39 1.44
N PHE A 244 8.92 -2.92 1.11
CA PHE A 244 7.85 -2.69 2.09
C PHE A 244 7.53 -3.96 2.90
N ALA A 245 7.43 -5.10 2.20
CA ALA A 245 7.11 -6.38 2.84
C ALA A 245 8.26 -6.91 3.70
N VAL A 246 9.51 -6.83 3.21
CA VAL A 246 10.70 -7.35 3.91
C VAL A 246 11.07 -6.49 5.10
N VAL A 247 11.10 -5.16 4.94
CA VAL A 247 11.41 -4.21 6.03
C VAL A 247 10.36 -4.30 7.15
N GLY A 248 9.10 -4.46 6.78
CA GLY A 248 8.03 -4.68 7.75
C GLY A 248 8.14 -6.02 8.48
N GLY A 249 8.70 -7.04 7.82
CA GLY A 249 8.82 -8.40 8.32
C GLY A 249 7.70 -9.33 7.87
N THR A 250 8.07 -10.49 7.31
CA THR A 250 7.15 -11.44 6.66
C THR A 250 6.57 -12.52 7.59
N ALA A 251 6.88 -12.45 8.89
CA ALA A 251 6.39 -13.44 9.85
C ALA A 251 4.92 -13.24 10.27
N HIS A 252 4.37 -12.03 10.07
CA HIS A 252 2.99 -11.69 10.43
C HIS A 252 2.42 -10.69 9.42
N PRO A 253 1.11 -10.78 9.04
CA PRO A 253 0.50 -9.88 8.05
C PRO A 253 0.57 -8.39 8.40
N LEU A 254 0.65 -8.04 9.69
CA LEU A 254 0.84 -6.65 10.15
C LEU A 254 2.23 -6.09 9.83
N GLY A 255 3.24 -6.95 9.68
CA GLY A 255 4.61 -6.52 9.37
C GLY A 255 4.67 -5.69 8.08
N PRO A 256 4.30 -6.26 6.93
CA PRO A 256 4.29 -5.56 5.65
C PRO A 256 3.53 -4.22 5.69
N LEU A 257 2.42 -4.17 6.43
CA LEU A 257 1.64 -2.95 6.60
C LEU A 257 2.44 -1.84 7.33
N VAL A 258 3.11 -2.21 8.43
CA VAL A 258 3.96 -1.27 9.17
C VAL A 258 5.15 -0.82 8.32
N GLY A 259 5.78 -1.73 7.57
CA GLY A 259 6.86 -1.39 6.64
C GLY A 259 6.42 -0.42 5.54
N ALA A 260 5.27 -0.67 4.93
CA ALA A 260 4.70 0.22 3.91
C ALA A 260 4.36 1.60 4.48
N ALA A 261 3.71 1.66 5.64
CA ALA A 261 3.37 2.92 6.29
C ALA A 261 4.63 3.73 6.66
N PHE A 262 5.62 3.07 7.26
CA PHE A 262 6.89 3.69 7.63
C PHE A 262 7.64 4.25 6.41
N LEU A 263 7.84 3.43 5.38
CA LEU A 263 8.59 3.84 4.19
C LEU A 263 7.85 4.86 3.32
N THR A 264 6.52 4.87 3.35
CA THR A 264 5.73 5.90 2.67
C THR A 264 5.76 7.23 3.42
N ALA A 265 5.74 7.20 4.76
CA ALA A 265 5.81 8.41 5.58
C ALA A 265 7.22 9.00 5.65
N LEU A 266 8.27 8.18 5.52
CA LEU A 266 9.66 8.58 5.67
C LEU A 266 10.09 9.74 4.75
N PRO A 267 9.81 9.72 3.42
CA PRO A 267 10.12 10.83 2.55
C PRO A 267 9.43 12.14 2.95
N GLU A 268 8.22 12.04 3.48
CA GLU A 268 7.47 13.22 3.90
C GLU A 268 8.01 13.81 5.21
N ILE A 269 8.39 12.95 6.15
CA ILE A 269 9.06 13.37 7.39
C ILE A 269 10.39 14.04 7.08
N LEU A 270 11.17 13.48 6.15
CA LEU A 270 12.44 14.07 5.71
C LEU A 270 12.24 15.40 4.98
N ARG A 271 11.15 15.55 4.22
CA ARG A 271 10.79 16.80 3.56
C ARG A 271 10.47 17.89 4.60
N ALA A 272 9.65 17.55 5.59
CA ALA A 272 9.29 18.47 6.67
C ALA A 272 10.52 18.89 7.50
N ALA A 273 11.40 17.94 7.85
CA ALA A 273 12.64 18.24 8.56
C ALA A 273 13.64 19.03 7.72
N GLY A 274 13.78 18.71 6.43
CA GLY A 274 14.71 19.39 5.51
C GLY A 274 14.32 20.84 5.23
N SER A 275 13.02 21.14 5.16
CA SER A 275 12.53 22.52 5.01
C SER A 275 12.90 23.41 6.20
N SER A 276 12.96 22.83 7.40
CA SER A 276 13.36 23.54 8.63
C SER A 276 14.86 23.84 8.69
N ILE A 277 15.70 23.09 7.95
CA ILE A 277 17.17 23.22 7.95
C ILE A 277 17.67 23.95 6.69
N GLY A 278 16.77 24.38 5.78
CA GLY A 278 17.13 25.10 4.55
C GLY A 278 17.83 24.24 3.49
N ILE A 279 17.70 22.92 3.56
CA ILE A 279 18.29 22.00 2.59
C ILE A 279 17.36 21.88 1.38
N PRO A 280 17.83 22.11 0.13
CA PRO A 280 16.99 22.03 -1.05
C PRO A 280 16.44 20.59 -1.25
N PRO A 281 15.12 20.43 -1.53
CA PRO A 281 14.49 19.14 -1.74
C PRO A 281 14.91 18.57 -3.11
N GLY A 282 15.89 17.72 -3.14
CA GLY A 282 16.38 17.15 -4.40
C GLY A 282 17.24 15.90 -4.16
N PRO A 283 18.48 15.86 -4.69
CA PRO A 283 19.35 14.68 -4.65
C PRO A 283 19.63 14.15 -3.25
N LEU A 284 19.72 15.04 -2.24
CA LEU A 284 19.97 14.66 -0.85
C LEU A 284 18.81 13.80 -0.28
N ARG A 285 17.57 14.10 -0.66
CA ARG A 285 16.40 13.30 -0.26
C ARG A 285 16.49 11.86 -0.77
N LEU A 286 16.86 11.68 -2.05
CA LEU A 286 17.04 10.35 -2.64
C LEU A 286 18.17 9.58 -1.93
N PHE A 287 19.28 10.27 -1.64
CA PHE A 287 20.41 9.69 -0.92
C PHE A 287 20.02 9.28 0.50
N LEU A 288 19.32 10.14 1.25
CA LEU A 288 18.86 9.85 2.61
C LEU A 288 17.85 8.71 2.64
N ASN A 289 16.91 8.65 1.70
CA ASN A 289 15.98 7.52 1.58
C ASN A 289 16.73 6.21 1.35
N GLY A 290 17.71 6.18 0.44
CA GLY A 290 18.54 5.01 0.20
C GLY A 290 19.39 4.62 1.40
N ALA A 291 20.01 5.59 2.07
CA ALA A 291 20.83 5.36 3.27
C ALA A 291 20.00 4.82 4.44
N ILE A 292 18.79 5.37 4.68
CA ILE A 292 17.90 4.90 5.75
C ILE A 292 17.38 3.50 5.42
N LEU A 293 17.03 3.23 4.15
CA LEU A 293 16.64 1.90 3.71
C LEU A 293 17.74 0.88 3.96
N LEU A 294 18.98 1.22 3.58
CA LEU A 294 20.15 0.38 3.81
C LEU A 294 20.36 0.14 5.30
N ALA A 295 20.28 1.18 6.11
CA ALA A 295 20.40 1.07 7.57
C ALA A 295 19.32 0.15 8.16
N VAL A 296 18.05 0.28 7.74
CA VAL A 296 16.97 -0.59 8.22
C VAL A 296 17.23 -2.06 7.84
N ILE A 297 17.67 -2.34 6.61
CA ILE A 297 17.98 -3.71 6.17
C ILE A 297 19.15 -4.29 6.95
N LEU A 298 20.22 -3.51 7.22
CA LEU A 298 21.40 -3.95 7.95
C LEU A 298 21.15 -4.18 9.44
N PHE A 299 20.39 -3.29 10.09
CA PHE A 299 20.20 -3.33 11.55
C PHE A 299 18.94 -4.09 11.98
N LEU A 300 17.96 -4.30 11.09
CA LEU A 300 16.71 -5.01 11.36
C LEU A 300 16.46 -6.16 10.35
N PRO A 301 17.32 -7.19 10.30
CA PRO A 301 17.19 -8.27 9.32
C PRO A 301 15.90 -9.10 9.47
N GLU A 302 15.25 -9.09 10.65
CA GLU A 302 13.98 -9.75 10.90
C GLU A 302 12.76 -8.83 10.67
N GLY A 303 12.98 -7.59 10.23
CA GLY A 303 11.97 -6.56 10.03
C GLY A 303 11.54 -5.83 11.31
N ILE A 304 10.89 -4.68 11.12
CA ILE A 304 10.46 -3.79 12.22
C ILE A 304 9.48 -4.51 13.18
N ALA A 305 8.62 -5.38 12.66
CA ALA A 305 7.66 -6.13 13.47
C ALA A 305 8.31 -7.14 14.45
N SER A 306 9.59 -7.50 14.24
CA SER A 306 10.32 -8.38 15.17
C SER A 306 10.63 -7.72 16.51
N LEU A 307 10.80 -6.40 16.52
CA LEU A 307 11.02 -5.62 17.75
C LEU A 307 9.84 -5.78 18.71
N TRP A 308 8.61 -5.80 18.19
CA TRP A 308 7.42 -5.95 19.02
C TRP A 308 7.30 -7.34 19.65
N ARG A 309 7.74 -8.39 18.94
CA ARG A 309 7.81 -9.75 19.49
C ARG A 309 8.86 -9.91 20.58
N ARG A 310 10.01 -9.25 20.46
CA ARG A 310 11.06 -9.27 21.49
C ARG A 310 10.58 -8.60 22.79
N TYR A 311 9.81 -7.51 22.66
CA TYR A 311 9.25 -6.79 23.82
C TYR A 311 8.14 -7.60 24.53
N GLY A 312 7.26 -8.26 23.77
CA GLY A 312 6.19 -9.11 24.33
C GLY A 312 6.70 -10.35 25.04
N ARG A 313 7.76 -10.99 24.53
CA ARG A 313 8.37 -12.18 25.19
C ARG A 313 9.12 -11.84 26.48
N ARG A 314 9.67 -10.65 26.63
CA ARG A 314 10.30 -10.22 27.90
C ARG A 314 9.27 -10.08 29.00
N ARG A 315 8.10 -9.50 28.75
CA ARG A 315 7.03 -9.35 29.76
C ARG A 315 6.47 -10.68 30.26
N VAL A 316 6.36 -11.69 29.38
CA VAL A 316 5.87 -13.02 29.81
C VAL A 316 6.90 -13.77 30.67
N ARG A 317 8.20 -13.57 30.42
CA ARG A 317 9.25 -14.17 31.28
C ARG A 317 9.37 -13.53 32.66
N GLU A 318 9.18 -12.22 32.74
CA GLU A 318 9.19 -11.50 34.02
C GLU A 318 7.95 -11.79 34.87
N GLY A 319 6.79 -12.07 34.22
CA GLY A 319 5.56 -12.45 34.94
C GLY A 319 5.51 -13.90 35.44
N HIS A 320 6.45 -14.76 35.04
CA HIS A 320 6.58 -16.15 35.58
C HIS A 320 7.71 -16.28 36.60
N ALA A 321 8.46 -15.22 36.84
CA ALA A 321 9.56 -15.19 37.83
C ALA A 321 9.19 -14.42 39.12
N ALA A 322 7.97 -13.90 39.21
CA ALA A 322 7.35 -13.28 40.37
C ALA A 322 6.21 -14.17 40.91
#